data_ac6134b488a8abf724a88920f78a4c5b
#
_entry.id   ac6134b488a8abf724a88920f78a4c5b
#
_cell.length_a   1.000
_cell.length_b   1.000
_cell.length_c   1.000
_cell.angle_alpha   90.00
_cell.angle_beta   90.00
_cell.angle_gamma   90.00
#
_symmetry.space_group_name_H-M   'P 1'
#
loop_
_entity.id
_entity.type
_entity.pdbx_description
1 polymer ?
#
loop_
_entity_poly.entity_id
_entity_poly.type
_entity_poly.pdbx_seq_one_letter_code
_entity_poly.pdbx_strand_id
1 'polypeptide(L)'
;MGGFFGVASKQDCVFDLFFGIDYHSHLGTRRGGMAVYGEDGFNRAIHNIENAPFRTKFDKDVQEMSGHMGIGCISDYEPQPLIVRSHHGTYALTTVSKINNIGELTKKLFENGHSHFLEMSGGDINATELIAALINQKENLIEGIQFALDSIDGSVSIMLMNQAGIYAARDKYGRTPVVIGKKEDAYCITFENFAYKNLGYKDYKELGPGEIAVVTDKNCITLVNPNKEMKICTFLWVYYGYPSSSYEGTSVEQMRYNCGKAMAKRDNVKPDIVAGVPDSGIAHAIGYANESGIPFSRPFIKYTPTWPRSFMPTIQSKRNLIAKMKLLAVDELIRDKSLLLIDDSIVRGTQLRETTEFLYESGAKEVHIRPACPPLLYGCKYLNFSRSSSEMDLITRRVIDRLENGNVTDEVLQEYADPESEKYETMVEEIRKELNFTSLRFNRLDDMLESVGIDKCKLCTYCWDGKE
;
A
#
# COMPACT_ATOMS: atom_id res chain seq x y z
N MET A 1 2.99 2.35 4.93
CA MET A 1 3.72 2.02 3.69
C MET A 1 4.32 3.31 3.17
N GLY A 2 4.92 3.34 2.02
CA GLY A 2 5.42 4.53 1.36
C GLY A 2 5.35 4.36 -0.15
N GLY A 3 5.65 5.41 -0.86
CA GLY A 3 5.80 5.39 -2.31
C GLY A 3 6.86 6.38 -2.71
N PHE A 4 7.51 6.14 -3.82
CA PHE A 4 8.58 6.99 -4.32
C PHE A 4 8.34 7.47 -5.76
N PHE A 5 9.00 8.56 -6.11
CA PHE A 5 9.04 9.11 -7.45
C PHE A 5 10.45 9.60 -7.76
N GLY A 6 10.94 9.35 -8.97
CA GLY A 6 12.22 9.83 -9.47
C GLY A 6 12.10 10.35 -10.89
N VAL A 7 12.93 11.33 -11.26
CA VAL A 7 12.96 11.95 -12.59
C VAL A 7 14.40 12.16 -13.03
N ALA A 8 14.69 11.80 -14.28
CA ALA A 8 15.89 12.23 -15.00
C ALA A 8 15.46 12.96 -16.28
N SER A 9 15.86 14.22 -16.43
CA SER A 9 15.36 15.15 -17.46
C SER A 9 16.49 15.97 -18.08
N LYS A 10 16.32 16.41 -19.32
CA LYS A 10 17.17 17.42 -19.94
C LYS A 10 16.87 18.84 -19.43
N GLN A 11 15.66 19.06 -18.94
CA GLN A 11 15.20 20.31 -18.37
C GLN A 11 15.18 20.19 -16.84
N ASP A 12 14.91 21.31 -16.15
CA ASP A 12 14.67 21.26 -14.71
C ASP A 12 13.54 20.28 -14.37
N CYS A 13 13.79 19.42 -13.36
CA CYS A 13 12.88 18.33 -13.02
C CYS A 13 12.09 18.55 -11.71
N VAL A 14 12.32 19.67 -11.03
CA VAL A 14 11.82 19.88 -9.65
C VAL A 14 10.30 19.81 -9.58
N PHE A 15 9.56 20.41 -10.53
CA PHE A 15 8.10 20.36 -10.52
C PHE A 15 7.55 18.96 -10.81
N ASP A 16 8.13 18.24 -11.77
CA ASP A 16 7.73 16.86 -12.06
C ASP A 16 7.97 15.96 -10.84
N LEU A 17 9.12 16.14 -10.17
CA LEU A 17 9.44 15.41 -8.93
C LEU A 17 8.44 15.74 -7.81
N PHE A 18 8.19 17.01 -7.57
CA PHE A 18 7.29 17.50 -6.53
C PHE A 18 5.88 16.93 -6.67
N PHE A 19 5.26 17.10 -7.84
CA PHE A 19 3.93 16.57 -8.09
C PHE A 19 3.91 15.05 -8.14
N GLY A 20 4.94 14.41 -8.69
CA GLY A 20 5.07 12.96 -8.71
C GLY A 20 5.10 12.36 -7.30
N ILE A 21 5.82 13.00 -6.35
CA ILE A 21 5.82 12.58 -4.94
C ILE A 21 4.45 12.83 -4.31
N ASP A 22 3.86 14.00 -4.53
CA ASP A 22 2.56 14.38 -3.96
C ASP A 22 1.44 13.40 -4.34
N TYR A 23 1.46 12.86 -5.56
CA TYR A 23 0.53 11.82 -6.00
C TYR A 23 0.62 10.53 -5.19
N HIS A 24 1.68 10.31 -4.41
CA HIS A 24 1.83 9.17 -3.49
C HIS A 24 1.34 9.46 -2.06
N SER A 25 0.73 10.63 -1.81
CA SER A 25 0.27 11.03 -0.45
C SER A 25 -0.79 10.09 0.16
N HIS A 26 -1.45 9.25 -0.64
CA HIS A 26 -2.35 8.21 -0.14
C HIS A 26 -1.60 7.01 0.48
N LEU A 27 -0.33 6.79 0.14
CA LEU A 27 0.49 5.67 0.61
C LEU A 27 1.22 5.94 1.94
N GLY A 28 1.31 7.19 2.37
CA GLY A 28 1.96 7.54 3.63
C GLY A 28 1.54 8.91 4.13
N THR A 29 1.72 9.16 5.43
CA THR A 29 1.15 10.36 6.09
C THR A 29 2.09 11.05 7.08
N ARG A 30 3.31 10.56 7.27
CA ARG A 30 4.19 11.10 8.32
C ARG A 30 5.36 11.91 7.79
N ARG A 31 6.04 11.41 6.80
CA ARG A 31 7.25 12.00 6.24
C ARG A 31 7.12 12.18 4.75
N GLY A 32 7.63 13.26 4.25
CA GLY A 32 7.88 13.47 2.84
C GLY A 32 9.30 13.97 2.66
N GLY A 33 9.93 13.61 1.56
CA GLY A 33 11.26 14.07 1.25
C GLY A 33 11.57 14.06 -0.23
N MET A 34 12.43 14.97 -0.65
CA MET A 34 12.95 15.07 -2.01
C MET A 34 14.44 15.43 -1.98
N ALA A 35 15.19 14.88 -2.91
CA ALA A 35 16.58 15.24 -3.20
C ALA A 35 16.73 15.49 -4.69
N VAL A 36 17.38 16.56 -5.05
CA VAL A 36 17.62 16.98 -6.44
C VAL A 36 19.13 17.08 -6.66
N TYR A 37 19.59 16.70 -7.84
CA TYR A 37 20.97 16.85 -8.28
C TYR A 37 21.05 17.86 -9.44
N GLY A 38 21.81 18.91 -9.24
CA GLY A 38 22.05 19.99 -10.19
C GLY A 38 23.50 20.43 -10.25
N GLU A 39 23.75 21.65 -10.76
CA GLU A 39 25.10 22.21 -10.91
C GLU A 39 25.83 22.35 -9.56
N ASP A 40 25.12 22.70 -8.50
CA ASP A 40 25.64 22.85 -7.14
C ASP A 40 25.71 21.52 -6.36
N GLY A 41 25.46 20.38 -7.02
CA GLY A 41 25.44 19.06 -6.41
C GLY A 41 24.08 18.66 -5.86
N PHE A 42 24.06 17.95 -4.71
CA PHE A 42 22.82 17.47 -4.09
C PHE A 42 22.18 18.53 -3.19
N ASN A 43 20.91 18.83 -3.43
CA ASN A 43 20.05 19.59 -2.53
C ASN A 43 18.92 18.67 -2.01
N ARG A 44 18.60 18.74 -0.70
CA ARG A 44 17.64 17.83 -0.05
C ARG A 44 16.73 18.58 0.92
N ALA A 45 15.44 18.28 0.88
CA ALA A 45 14.46 18.68 1.89
C ALA A 45 13.69 17.47 2.41
N ILE A 46 13.42 17.42 3.72
CA ILE A 46 12.61 16.42 4.40
C ILE A 46 11.72 17.13 5.41
N HIS A 47 10.41 16.85 5.35
CA HIS A 47 9.43 17.44 6.26
C HIS A 47 8.51 16.38 6.89
N ASN A 48 8.04 16.71 8.11
CA ASN A 48 6.90 16.06 8.71
C ASN A 48 5.62 16.58 8.03
N ILE A 49 4.83 15.66 7.47
CA ILE A 49 3.57 15.95 6.75
C ILE A 49 2.32 15.52 7.51
N GLU A 50 2.45 15.15 8.80
CA GLU A 50 1.30 14.71 9.61
C GLU A 50 0.26 15.81 9.80
N ASN A 51 0.70 17.07 9.90
CA ASN A 51 -0.14 18.22 10.22
C ASN A 51 -0.48 19.11 9.02
N ALA A 52 0.11 18.87 7.87
CA ALA A 52 -0.16 19.61 6.63
C ALA A 52 0.19 18.75 5.40
N PRO A 53 -0.54 18.93 4.28
CA PRO A 53 -0.26 18.20 3.04
C PRO A 53 1.18 18.43 2.56
N PHE A 54 1.71 17.45 1.82
CA PHE A 54 3.03 17.50 1.20
C PHE A 54 3.24 18.81 0.45
N ARG A 55 2.30 19.20 -0.41
CA ARG A 55 2.36 20.46 -1.21
C ARG A 55 2.65 21.69 -0.37
N THR A 56 1.97 21.81 0.77
CA THR A 56 2.12 22.99 1.65
C THR A 56 3.48 23.01 2.34
N LYS A 57 4.01 21.85 2.68
CA LYS A 57 5.29 21.74 3.39
C LYS A 57 6.49 22.02 2.49
N PHE A 58 6.41 21.66 1.21
CA PHE A 58 7.51 21.75 0.26
C PHE A 58 7.43 22.98 -0.67
N ASP A 59 6.45 23.87 -0.51
CA ASP A 59 6.23 25.03 -1.38
C ASP A 59 7.47 25.93 -1.52
N LYS A 60 8.18 26.18 -0.43
CA LYS A 60 9.43 26.96 -0.44
C LYS A 60 10.58 26.19 -1.08
N ASP A 61 10.75 24.93 -0.69
CA ASP A 61 11.86 24.09 -1.19
C ASP A 61 11.81 23.99 -2.72
N VAL A 62 10.61 23.82 -3.30
CA VAL A 62 10.41 23.73 -4.74
C VAL A 62 10.82 25.01 -5.47
N GLN A 63 10.68 26.18 -4.84
CA GLN A 63 11.09 27.47 -5.43
C GLN A 63 12.61 27.71 -5.35
N GLU A 64 13.28 27.06 -4.40
CA GLU A 64 14.72 27.23 -4.14
C GLU A 64 15.57 26.13 -4.80
N MET A 65 14.98 24.96 -5.08
CA MET A 65 15.68 23.85 -5.71
C MET A 65 15.71 23.98 -7.23
N SER A 66 16.79 23.50 -7.84
CA SER A 66 16.88 23.27 -9.29
C SER A 66 17.77 22.07 -9.59
N GLY A 67 17.50 21.37 -10.69
CA GLY A 67 18.33 20.25 -11.12
C GLY A 67 17.69 19.41 -12.20
N HIS A 68 18.48 18.49 -12.75
CA HIS A 68 18.11 17.64 -13.88
C HIS A 68 17.74 16.20 -13.46
N MET A 69 18.11 15.82 -12.24
CA MET A 69 17.75 14.53 -11.67
C MET A 69 17.22 14.74 -10.25
N GLY A 70 16.22 13.97 -9.88
CA GLY A 70 15.67 14.04 -8.55
C GLY A 70 15.00 12.73 -8.14
N ILE A 71 15.04 12.42 -6.84
CA ILE A 71 14.32 11.31 -6.21
C ILE A 71 13.63 11.82 -4.97
N GLY A 72 12.50 11.19 -4.63
CA GLY A 72 11.81 11.51 -3.39
C GLY A 72 10.76 10.47 -3.03
N CYS A 73 10.19 10.63 -1.85
CA CYS A 73 9.22 9.68 -1.33
C CYS A 73 8.24 10.29 -0.33
N ILE A 74 7.15 9.58 -0.15
CA ILE A 74 6.29 9.64 1.02
C ILE A 74 6.56 8.41 1.88
N SER A 75 6.71 8.56 3.19
CA SER A 75 6.98 7.48 4.12
C SER A 75 6.17 7.64 5.42
N ASP A 76 5.83 6.51 6.03
CA ASP A 76 5.20 6.47 7.36
C ASP A 76 6.23 6.25 8.49
N TYR A 77 7.48 5.98 8.16
CA TYR A 77 8.49 5.59 9.15
C TYR A 77 9.70 6.50 9.15
N GLU A 78 10.55 6.39 8.13
CA GLU A 78 11.86 7.01 8.16
C GLU A 78 11.91 8.35 7.42
N PRO A 79 12.77 9.28 7.88
CA PRO A 79 13.19 10.43 7.08
C PRO A 79 14.06 9.95 5.91
N GLN A 80 13.70 10.31 4.70
CA GLN A 80 14.43 10.04 3.44
C GLN A 80 14.04 11.08 2.38
N PRO A 81 14.83 11.26 1.28
CA PRO A 81 16.04 10.49 0.90
C PRO A 81 17.24 10.73 1.82
N LEU A 82 18.12 9.72 1.93
CA LEU A 82 19.42 9.89 2.58
C LEU A 82 20.48 10.28 1.54
N ILE A 83 21.35 11.24 1.89
CA ILE A 83 22.55 11.53 1.10
C ILE A 83 23.72 10.82 1.79
N VAL A 84 24.36 9.92 1.06
CA VAL A 84 25.43 9.05 1.56
C VAL A 84 26.73 9.36 0.82
N ARG A 85 27.84 9.45 1.56
CA ARG A 85 29.20 9.50 1.00
C ARG A 85 29.91 8.20 1.34
N SER A 86 30.33 7.46 0.32
CA SER A 86 31.04 6.19 0.48
C SER A 86 32.16 6.04 -0.55
N HIS A 87 32.78 4.86 -0.64
CA HIS A 87 33.75 4.53 -1.69
C HIS A 87 33.12 4.53 -3.10
N HIS A 88 31.78 4.38 -3.21
CA HIS A 88 31.03 4.56 -4.47
C HIS A 88 30.83 6.04 -4.87
N GLY A 89 31.41 6.99 -4.13
CA GLY A 89 31.15 8.42 -4.29
C GLY A 89 29.96 8.89 -3.43
N THR A 90 29.37 10.02 -3.84
CA THR A 90 28.17 10.56 -3.19
C THR A 90 26.91 10.13 -3.96
N TYR A 91 25.91 9.65 -3.24
CA TYR A 91 24.61 9.30 -3.84
C TYR A 91 23.46 9.66 -2.88
N ALA A 92 22.28 9.86 -3.43
CA ALA A 92 21.03 9.95 -2.69
C ALA A 92 20.28 8.63 -2.78
N LEU A 93 19.64 8.19 -1.70
CA LEU A 93 18.94 6.90 -1.61
C LEU A 93 17.56 7.08 -1.02
N THR A 94 16.56 6.47 -1.65
CA THR A 94 15.23 6.29 -1.09
C THR A 94 14.75 4.85 -1.28
N THR A 95 14.00 4.34 -0.32
CA THR A 95 13.57 2.95 -0.29
C THR A 95 12.12 2.82 0.19
N VAL A 96 11.44 1.79 -0.31
CA VAL A 96 10.19 1.30 0.28
C VAL A 96 10.46 -0.13 0.73
N SER A 97 10.52 -0.34 2.04
CA SER A 97 10.98 -1.61 2.58
C SER A 97 10.20 -2.07 3.80
N LYS A 98 10.19 -3.39 4.00
CA LYS A 98 9.95 -4.07 5.27
C LYS A 98 11.03 -5.11 5.46
N ILE A 99 11.80 -5.01 6.53
CA ILE A 99 12.95 -5.85 6.81
C ILE A 99 12.68 -6.60 8.12
N ASN A 100 12.53 -7.91 8.05
CA ASN A 100 12.24 -8.73 9.23
C ASN A 100 13.53 -9.13 9.99
N ASN A 101 14.65 -9.24 9.29
CA ASN A 101 15.93 -9.68 9.83
C ASN A 101 16.91 -8.53 10.16
N ILE A 102 16.39 -7.34 10.55
CA ILE A 102 17.22 -6.15 10.88
C ILE A 102 18.32 -6.50 11.88
N GLY A 103 17.99 -7.20 12.98
CA GLY A 103 18.94 -7.53 14.03
C GLY A 103 20.08 -8.43 13.54
N GLU A 104 19.78 -9.43 12.70
CA GLU A 104 20.78 -10.31 12.10
C GLU A 104 21.71 -9.55 11.15
N LEU A 105 21.13 -8.73 10.26
CA LEU A 105 21.89 -7.93 9.30
C LEU A 105 22.79 -6.91 10.01
N THR A 106 22.27 -6.23 11.03
CA THR A 106 23.04 -5.29 11.84
C THR A 106 24.23 -5.96 12.53
N LYS A 107 24.02 -7.14 13.12
CA LYS A 107 25.10 -7.92 13.75
C LYS A 107 26.18 -8.28 12.75
N LYS A 108 25.81 -8.80 11.58
CA LYS A 108 26.77 -9.13 10.50
C LYS A 108 27.55 -7.91 10.02
N LEU A 109 26.88 -6.75 9.90
CA LEU A 109 27.54 -5.51 9.51
C LEU A 109 28.59 -5.07 10.53
N PHE A 110 28.30 -5.14 11.84
CA PHE A 110 29.25 -4.82 12.88
C PHE A 110 30.43 -5.80 12.91
N GLU A 111 30.21 -7.10 12.71
CA GLU A 111 31.24 -8.11 12.58
C GLU A 111 32.16 -7.83 11.37
N ASN A 112 31.62 -7.23 10.29
CA ASN A 112 32.36 -6.83 9.10
C ASN A 112 32.98 -5.41 9.17
N GLY A 113 33.01 -4.79 10.34
CA GLY A 113 33.70 -3.53 10.59
C GLY A 113 32.84 -2.27 10.43
N HIS A 114 31.51 -2.38 10.21
CA HIS A 114 30.62 -1.25 10.35
C HIS A 114 30.57 -0.81 11.81
N SER A 115 30.75 0.47 12.09
CA SER A 115 30.96 0.94 13.48
C SER A 115 29.71 1.54 14.12
N HIS A 116 28.77 2.09 13.35
CA HIS A 116 27.61 2.82 13.85
C HIS A 116 26.55 3.04 12.77
N PHE A 117 25.36 3.38 13.23
CA PHE A 117 24.28 3.96 12.43
C PHE A 117 23.98 5.37 12.97
N LEU A 118 23.73 6.32 12.09
CA LEU A 118 23.53 7.73 12.43
C LEU A 118 22.04 8.12 12.44
N GLU A 119 21.28 7.57 11.49
CA GLU A 119 19.87 7.90 11.33
C GLU A 119 19.00 6.90 12.10
N MET A 120 18.51 7.33 13.27
CA MET A 120 17.63 6.53 14.10
C MET A 120 16.18 7.00 13.97
N SER A 121 15.24 6.08 13.82
CA SER A 121 13.82 6.38 13.70
C SER A 121 13.05 5.80 14.89
N GLY A 122 12.68 6.67 15.85
CA GLY A 122 11.94 6.24 17.05
C GLY A 122 12.67 5.29 17.99
N GLY A 123 14.01 5.28 17.95
CA GLY A 123 14.87 4.37 18.71
C GLY A 123 15.35 3.15 17.91
N ASP A 124 14.81 2.95 16.71
CA ASP A 124 15.21 1.86 15.81
C ASP A 124 16.15 2.38 14.72
N ILE A 125 16.94 1.46 14.13
CA ILE A 125 17.81 1.77 12.99
C ILE A 125 16.96 2.15 11.79
N ASN A 126 17.32 3.23 11.09
CA ASN A 126 16.69 3.63 9.84
C ASN A 126 16.94 2.55 8.77
N ALA A 127 15.86 1.96 8.25
CA ALA A 127 15.95 0.87 7.27
C ALA A 127 16.66 1.30 5.97
N THR A 128 16.51 2.56 5.56
CA THR A 128 17.20 3.12 4.38
C THR A 128 18.72 3.21 4.62
N GLU A 129 19.16 3.56 5.84
CA GLU A 129 20.58 3.56 6.19
C GLU A 129 21.14 2.14 6.25
N LEU A 130 20.39 1.18 6.79
CA LEU A 130 20.78 -0.23 6.76
C LEU A 130 20.99 -0.74 5.34
N ILE A 131 20.09 -0.38 4.42
CA ILE A 131 20.20 -0.72 3.00
C ILE A 131 21.45 -0.07 2.38
N ALA A 132 21.74 1.20 2.70
CA ALA A 132 22.97 1.86 2.27
C ALA A 132 24.23 1.13 2.78
N ALA A 133 24.21 0.68 4.05
CA ALA A 133 25.30 -0.07 4.63
C ALA A 133 25.50 -1.43 3.93
N LEU A 134 24.43 -2.12 3.55
CA LEU A 134 24.50 -3.36 2.77
C LEU A 134 25.07 -3.11 1.36
N ILE A 135 24.60 -2.07 0.66
CA ILE A 135 25.11 -1.68 -0.66
C ILE A 135 26.65 -1.44 -0.58
N ASN A 136 27.09 -0.77 0.46
CA ASN A 136 28.50 -0.43 0.67
C ASN A 136 29.39 -1.62 1.07
N GLN A 137 28.85 -2.84 1.23
CA GLN A 137 29.67 -4.06 1.44
C GLN A 137 30.29 -4.60 0.14
N LYS A 138 29.90 -4.08 -1.02
CA LYS A 138 30.38 -4.55 -2.34
C LYS A 138 31.22 -3.49 -3.04
N GLU A 139 32.05 -3.93 -3.99
CA GLU A 139 32.98 -3.05 -4.70
C GLU A 139 32.31 -2.13 -5.72
N ASN A 140 31.14 -2.54 -6.26
CA ASN A 140 30.39 -1.72 -7.19
C ASN A 140 28.90 -1.64 -6.80
N LEU A 141 28.23 -0.57 -7.25
CA LEU A 141 26.85 -0.27 -6.89
C LEU A 141 25.84 -1.36 -7.31
N ILE A 142 26.04 -1.99 -8.46
CA ILE A 142 25.11 -2.98 -8.99
C ILE A 142 25.14 -4.22 -8.11
N GLU A 143 26.33 -4.74 -7.80
CA GLU A 143 26.50 -5.86 -6.87
C GLU A 143 26.01 -5.50 -5.46
N GLY A 144 26.22 -4.24 -5.04
CA GLY A 144 25.71 -3.75 -3.75
C GLY A 144 24.21 -3.75 -3.66
N ILE A 145 23.52 -3.25 -4.67
CA ILE A 145 22.06 -3.26 -4.76
C ILE A 145 21.54 -4.70 -4.79
N GLN A 146 22.13 -5.56 -5.61
CA GLN A 146 21.79 -6.98 -5.68
C GLN A 146 21.95 -7.66 -4.31
N PHE A 147 23.08 -7.44 -3.65
CA PHE A 147 23.36 -7.98 -2.33
C PHE A 147 22.33 -7.53 -1.29
N ALA A 148 21.90 -6.27 -1.33
CA ALA A 148 20.85 -5.77 -0.45
C ALA A 148 19.51 -6.47 -0.72
N LEU A 149 19.10 -6.62 -2.00
CA LEU A 149 17.88 -7.34 -2.40
C LEU A 149 17.90 -8.80 -1.91
N ASP A 150 19.05 -9.48 -2.00
CA ASP A 150 19.18 -10.90 -1.67
C ASP A 150 19.26 -11.15 -0.15
N SER A 151 19.84 -10.21 0.60
CA SER A 151 20.08 -10.34 2.05
C SER A 151 18.84 -10.08 2.91
N ILE A 152 17.87 -9.33 2.39
CA ILE A 152 16.70 -8.89 3.14
C ILE A 152 15.63 -10.00 3.18
N ASP A 153 15.26 -10.41 4.41
CA ASP A 153 14.02 -11.12 4.65
C ASP A 153 12.88 -10.10 4.78
N GLY A 154 11.93 -10.16 3.84
CA GLY A 154 10.86 -9.19 3.70
C GLY A 154 10.70 -8.70 2.27
N SER A 155 10.71 -7.38 2.08
CA SER A 155 10.61 -6.76 0.76
C SER A 155 11.35 -5.43 0.72
N VAL A 156 11.98 -5.10 -0.41
CA VAL A 156 12.62 -3.81 -0.62
C VAL A 156 12.62 -3.41 -2.09
N SER A 157 12.14 -2.21 -2.37
CA SER A 157 12.36 -1.50 -3.64
C SER A 157 13.27 -0.31 -3.39
N ILE A 158 14.25 -0.12 -4.26
CA ILE A 158 15.34 0.84 -4.07
C ILE A 158 15.37 1.84 -5.24
N MET A 159 15.58 3.10 -4.90
CA MET A 159 15.93 4.13 -5.88
C MET A 159 17.16 4.88 -5.36
N LEU A 160 18.28 4.77 -6.11
CA LEU A 160 19.56 5.38 -5.79
C LEU A 160 19.97 6.33 -6.91
N MET A 161 20.28 7.58 -6.60
CA MET A 161 20.68 8.59 -7.56
C MET A 161 22.11 9.02 -7.32
N ASN A 162 22.93 8.99 -8.37
CA ASN A 162 24.25 9.58 -8.41
C ASN A 162 24.45 10.36 -9.73
N GLN A 163 25.66 10.84 -9.99
CA GLN A 163 25.96 11.62 -11.21
C GLN A 163 25.74 10.84 -12.52
N ALA A 164 25.80 9.51 -12.48
CA ALA A 164 25.62 8.67 -13.68
C ALA A 164 24.16 8.41 -14.03
N GLY A 165 23.21 8.62 -13.08
CA GLY A 165 21.80 8.39 -13.30
C GLY A 165 21.06 7.94 -12.03
N ILE A 166 19.84 7.48 -12.23
CA ILE A 166 19.00 6.93 -11.17
C ILE A 166 18.91 5.41 -11.35
N TYR A 167 19.44 4.68 -10.39
CA TYR A 167 19.34 3.22 -10.31
C TYR A 167 18.01 2.88 -9.64
N ALA A 168 17.17 2.14 -10.34
CA ALA A 168 15.90 1.61 -9.83
C ALA A 168 15.99 0.10 -9.70
N ALA A 169 15.65 -0.43 -8.53
CA ALA A 169 15.63 -1.86 -8.29
C ALA A 169 14.28 -2.27 -7.68
N ARG A 170 13.64 -3.25 -8.30
CA ARG A 170 12.41 -3.85 -7.80
C ARG A 170 12.73 -5.01 -6.87
N ASP A 171 11.95 -5.16 -5.80
CA ASP A 171 12.01 -6.30 -4.88
C ASP A 171 12.22 -7.65 -5.61
N LYS A 172 12.99 -8.55 -4.99
CA LYS A 172 13.43 -9.81 -5.63
C LYS A 172 12.28 -10.71 -6.10
N TYR A 173 11.10 -10.60 -5.48
CA TYR A 173 9.86 -11.28 -5.89
C TYR A 173 8.86 -10.35 -6.56
N GLY A 174 9.21 -9.06 -6.73
CA GLY A 174 8.33 -8.08 -7.36
C GLY A 174 7.06 -7.78 -6.57
N ARG A 175 7.11 -7.86 -5.23
CA ARG A 175 5.94 -7.68 -4.36
C ARG A 175 5.28 -6.32 -4.49
N THR A 176 6.06 -5.32 -4.83
CA THR A 176 5.59 -3.97 -5.15
C THR A 176 6.01 -3.59 -6.58
N PRO A 177 5.21 -2.77 -7.28
CA PRO A 177 5.56 -2.34 -8.64
C PRO A 177 6.71 -1.33 -8.61
N VAL A 178 7.50 -1.29 -9.68
CA VAL A 178 8.39 -0.19 -10.04
C VAL A 178 8.22 0.04 -11.53
N VAL A 179 7.60 1.17 -11.88
CA VAL A 179 7.23 1.47 -13.26
C VAL A 179 7.98 2.70 -13.76
N ILE A 180 8.33 2.68 -15.05
CA ILE A 180 9.08 3.73 -15.72
C ILE A 180 8.19 4.37 -16.76
N GLY A 181 8.03 5.68 -16.67
CA GLY A 181 7.38 6.51 -17.67
C GLY A 181 8.40 7.27 -18.52
N LYS A 182 8.00 7.63 -19.74
CA LYS A 182 8.82 8.39 -20.68
C LYS A 182 8.04 9.53 -21.29
N LYS A 183 8.67 10.70 -21.43
CA LYS A 183 8.28 11.79 -22.31
C LYS A 183 9.47 12.21 -23.18
N GLU A 184 9.33 13.19 -24.06
CA GLU A 184 10.35 13.55 -25.05
C GLU A 184 11.73 13.80 -24.45
N ASP A 185 11.78 14.57 -23.35
CA ASP A 185 13.00 15.05 -22.72
C ASP A 185 13.28 14.42 -21.35
N ALA A 186 12.50 13.44 -20.88
CA ALA A 186 12.65 12.90 -19.56
C ALA A 186 12.14 11.46 -19.42
N TYR A 187 12.71 10.77 -18.42
CA TYR A 187 12.17 9.53 -17.86
C TYR A 187 11.82 9.75 -16.39
N CYS A 188 10.79 9.04 -15.92
CA CYS A 188 10.45 8.97 -14.52
C CYS A 188 10.36 7.53 -14.03
N ILE A 189 10.53 7.35 -12.74
CA ILE A 189 10.45 6.07 -12.03
C ILE A 189 9.45 6.26 -10.90
N THR A 190 8.51 5.33 -10.73
CA THR A 190 7.48 5.48 -9.70
C THR A 190 6.91 4.15 -9.25
N PHE A 191 6.16 4.20 -8.18
CA PHE A 191 5.36 3.10 -7.65
C PHE A 191 4.04 2.93 -8.41
N GLU A 192 3.43 4.05 -8.87
CA GLU A 192 2.11 4.05 -9.50
C GLU A 192 2.09 4.85 -10.80
N ASN A 193 1.61 4.24 -11.87
CA ASN A 193 1.66 4.84 -13.19
C ASN A 193 0.71 6.03 -13.39
N PHE A 194 -0.37 6.16 -12.61
CA PHE A 194 -1.23 7.33 -12.69
C PHE A 194 -0.48 8.63 -12.37
N ALA A 195 0.52 8.55 -11.46
CA ALA A 195 1.30 9.70 -11.03
C ALA A 195 2.00 10.40 -12.19
N TYR A 196 2.62 9.64 -13.08
CA TYR A 196 3.33 10.23 -14.22
C TYR A 196 2.42 10.52 -15.44
N LYS A 197 1.31 9.80 -15.60
CA LYS A 197 0.36 10.09 -16.70
C LYS A 197 -0.17 11.51 -16.64
N ASN A 198 -0.48 11.99 -15.43
CA ASN A 198 -0.91 13.38 -15.22
C ASN A 198 0.22 14.41 -15.46
N LEU A 199 1.48 13.98 -15.45
CA LEU A 199 2.66 14.81 -15.75
C LEU A 199 3.10 14.73 -17.22
N GLY A 200 2.30 14.07 -18.07
CA GLY A 200 2.52 13.96 -19.50
C GLY A 200 3.47 12.83 -19.93
N TYR A 201 3.85 11.95 -19.01
CA TYR A 201 4.62 10.75 -19.36
C TYR A 201 3.70 9.65 -19.87
N LYS A 202 4.24 8.79 -20.72
CA LYS A 202 3.61 7.56 -21.22
C LYS A 202 4.26 6.34 -20.58
N ASP A 203 3.51 5.25 -20.49
CA ASP A 203 4.03 3.96 -20.04
C ASP A 203 5.22 3.55 -20.93
N TYR A 204 6.36 3.21 -20.32
CA TYR A 204 7.55 2.80 -21.01
C TYR A 204 7.96 1.37 -20.64
N LYS A 205 8.12 1.09 -19.34
CA LYS A 205 8.54 -0.22 -18.84
C LYS A 205 8.06 -0.42 -17.41
N GLU A 206 7.68 -1.63 -17.07
CA GLU A 206 7.53 -2.10 -15.69
C GLU A 206 8.70 -3.04 -15.41
N LEU A 207 9.44 -2.80 -14.31
CA LEU A 207 10.55 -3.67 -13.92
C LEU A 207 10.02 -5.01 -13.45
N GLY A 208 10.67 -6.10 -13.87
CA GLY A 208 10.38 -7.44 -13.34
C GLY A 208 10.96 -7.67 -11.94
N PRO A 209 10.66 -8.83 -11.31
CA PRO A 209 11.17 -9.18 -9.99
C PRO A 209 12.69 -9.18 -9.94
N GLY A 210 13.30 -8.49 -8.96
CA GLY A 210 14.75 -8.41 -8.81
C GLY A 210 15.48 -7.65 -9.92
N GLU A 211 14.77 -7.07 -10.88
CA GLU A 211 15.37 -6.31 -11.97
C GLU A 211 15.99 -5.01 -11.45
N ILE A 212 17.18 -4.69 -11.96
CA ILE A 212 17.86 -3.42 -11.72
C ILE A 212 18.06 -2.72 -13.06
N ALA A 213 17.63 -1.46 -13.12
CA ALA A 213 17.82 -0.60 -14.29
C ALA A 213 18.45 0.74 -13.88
N VAL A 214 19.23 1.33 -14.78
CA VAL A 214 19.68 2.72 -14.66
C VAL A 214 18.91 3.60 -15.63
N VAL A 215 18.43 4.72 -15.15
CA VAL A 215 17.64 5.69 -15.89
C VAL A 215 18.36 7.02 -15.93
N THR A 216 18.48 7.58 -17.14
CA THR A 216 19.05 8.90 -17.42
C THR A 216 18.04 9.74 -18.19
N ASP A 217 18.37 10.97 -18.53
CA ASP A 217 17.59 11.82 -19.45
C ASP A 217 17.49 11.25 -20.87
N LYS A 218 18.40 10.35 -21.26
CA LYS A 218 18.52 9.81 -22.62
C LYS A 218 17.95 8.40 -22.77
N ASN A 219 18.13 7.56 -21.75
CA ASN A 219 17.81 6.14 -21.87
C ASN A 219 17.49 5.48 -20.51
N CYS A 220 16.93 4.28 -20.64
CA CYS A 220 16.74 3.34 -19.53
C CYS A 220 17.41 2.02 -19.93
N ILE A 221 18.40 1.60 -19.16
CA ILE A 221 19.21 0.40 -19.44
C ILE A 221 19.02 -0.61 -18.33
N THR A 222 18.65 -1.84 -18.67
CA THR A 222 18.62 -2.97 -17.75
C THR A 222 20.06 -3.40 -17.43
N LEU A 223 20.41 -3.42 -16.16
CA LEU A 223 21.71 -3.83 -15.63
C LEU A 223 21.69 -5.27 -15.11
N VAL A 224 20.58 -5.65 -14.48
CA VAL A 224 20.32 -7.01 -13.99
C VAL A 224 18.95 -7.43 -14.51
N ASN A 225 18.90 -8.57 -15.19
CA ASN A 225 17.64 -9.10 -15.74
C ASN A 225 16.70 -9.59 -14.63
N PRO A 226 15.38 -9.57 -14.86
CA PRO A 226 14.42 -10.00 -13.87
C PRO A 226 14.52 -11.50 -13.55
N ASN A 227 14.17 -11.85 -12.32
CA ASN A 227 13.96 -13.22 -11.87
C ASN A 227 12.72 -13.83 -12.56
N LYS A 228 12.66 -15.16 -12.57
CA LYS A 228 11.52 -15.89 -13.16
C LYS A 228 10.31 -15.90 -12.20
N GLU A 229 10.56 -15.90 -10.91
CA GLU A 229 9.52 -16.01 -9.87
C GLU A 229 9.01 -14.64 -9.48
N MET A 230 7.67 -14.49 -9.53
CA MET A 230 6.96 -13.29 -9.12
C MET A 230 5.96 -13.62 -8.01
N LYS A 231 5.83 -12.72 -7.05
CA LYS A 231 4.81 -12.77 -5.99
C LYS A 231 4.30 -11.35 -5.69
N ILE A 232 3.73 -10.70 -6.71
CA ILE A 232 3.18 -9.35 -6.53
C ILE A 232 2.02 -9.35 -5.53
N CYS A 233 1.96 -8.34 -4.68
CA CYS A 233 0.93 -8.23 -3.66
C CYS A 233 -0.47 -8.04 -4.26
N THR A 234 -1.37 -9.00 -4.06
CA THR A 234 -2.75 -8.91 -4.55
C THR A 234 -3.53 -7.76 -3.91
N PHE A 235 -3.16 -7.38 -2.69
CA PHE A 235 -3.81 -6.27 -1.97
C PHE A 235 -3.62 -4.90 -2.64
N LEU A 236 -2.67 -4.78 -3.58
CA LEU A 236 -2.53 -3.59 -4.43
C LEU A 236 -3.81 -3.32 -5.22
N TRP A 237 -4.41 -4.34 -5.82
CA TRP A 237 -5.68 -4.18 -6.55
C TRP A 237 -6.88 -4.08 -5.62
N VAL A 238 -6.91 -4.83 -4.55
CA VAL A 238 -8.05 -4.86 -3.63
C VAL A 238 -8.22 -3.51 -2.92
N TYR A 239 -7.14 -2.89 -2.45
CA TYR A 239 -7.20 -1.69 -1.61
C TYR A 239 -6.16 -0.61 -1.93
N TYR A 240 -4.85 -0.98 -1.94
CA TYR A 240 -3.78 0.03 -1.87
C TYR A 240 -3.58 0.82 -3.15
N GLY A 241 -3.70 0.19 -4.30
CA GLY A 241 -3.50 0.83 -5.59
C GLY A 241 -4.51 1.95 -5.81
N TYR A 242 -4.03 3.05 -6.34
CA TYR A 242 -4.93 4.13 -6.73
C TYR A 242 -5.84 3.65 -7.87
N PRO A 243 -7.14 3.99 -7.88
CA PRO A 243 -8.11 3.44 -8.83
C PRO A 243 -7.71 3.55 -10.30
N SER A 244 -7.06 4.66 -10.69
CA SER A 244 -6.61 4.89 -12.06
C SER A 244 -5.24 4.28 -12.39
N SER A 245 -4.60 3.57 -11.47
CA SER A 245 -3.37 2.82 -11.70
C SER A 245 -3.61 1.47 -12.36
N SER A 246 -2.55 0.94 -12.94
CA SER A 246 -2.48 -0.44 -13.42
C SER A 246 -1.13 -1.04 -13.07
N TYR A 247 -1.10 -2.34 -12.78
CA TYR A 247 0.09 -3.13 -12.49
C TYR A 247 0.05 -4.42 -13.30
N GLU A 248 1.18 -4.85 -13.83
CA GLU A 248 1.28 -6.05 -14.69
C GLU A 248 0.19 -6.07 -15.79
N GLY A 249 -0.12 -4.90 -16.36
CA GLY A 249 -1.14 -4.75 -17.40
C GLY A 249 -2.60 -4.76 -16.91
N THR A 250 -2.87 -4.92 -15.62
CA THR A 250 -4.24 -4.99 -15.07
C THR A 250 -4.63 -3.71 -14.33
N SER A 251 -5.73 -3.08 -14.75
CA SER A 251 -6.30 -1.89 -14.11
C SER A 251 -6.83 -2.22 -12.71
N VAL A 252 -6.53 -1.35 -11.75
CA VAL A 252 -7.04 -1.46 -10.38
C VAL A 252 -8.57 -1.34 -10.35
N GLU A 253 -9.12 -0.32 -10.99
CA GLU A 253 -10.56 -0.07 -11.01
C GLU A 253 -11.33 -1.21 -11.68
N GLN A 254 -10.83 -1.71 -12.84
CA GLN A 254 -11.47 -2.82 -13.54
C GLN A 254 -11.45 -4.11 -12.73
N MET A 255 -10.33 -4.39 -12.03
CA MET A 255 -10.26 -5.54 -11.12
C MET A 255 -11.34 -5.45 -10.04
N ARG A 256 -11.51 -4.28 -9.42
CA ARG A 256 -12.53 -4.08 -8.38
C ARG A 256 -13.94 -4.30 -8.91
N TYR A 257 -14.24 -3.86 -10.14
CA TYR A 257 -15.53 -4.16 -10.78
C TYR A 257 -15.72 -5.66 -11.03
N ASN A 258 -14.68 -6.36 -11.53
CA ASN A 258 -14.74 -7.79 -11.75
C ASN A 258 -14.93 -8.57 -10.43
N CYS A 259 -14.26 -8.13 -9.38
CA CYS A 259 -14.39 -8.68 -8.03
C CYS A 259 -15.83 -8.53 -7.49
N GLY A 260 -16.42 -7.34 -7.60
CA GLY A 260 -17.82 -7.09 -7.24
C GLY A 260 -18.80 -7.96 -8.03
N LYS A 261 -18.56 -8.10 -9.34
CA LYS A 261 -19.33 -9.00 -10.20
C LYS A 261 -19.26 -10.46 -9.75
N ALA A 262 -18.09 -10.95 -9.40
CA ALA A 262 -17.91 -12.33 -8.91
C ALA A 262 -18.67 -12.56 -7.60
N MET A 263 -18.61 -11.60 -6.66
CA MET A 263 -19.38 -11.67 -5.41
C MET A 263 -20.87 -11.74 -5.66
N ALA A 264 -21.41 -10.92 -6.56
CA ALA A 264 -22.85 -10.89 -6.89
C ALA A 264 -23.37 -12.23 -7.44
N LYS A 265 -22.57 -12.93 -8.26
CA LYS A 265 -22.95 -14.23 -8.83
C LYS A 265 -23.13 -15.33 -7.78
N ARG A 266 -22.46 -15.21 -6.62
CA ARG A 266 -22.55 -16.18 -5.52
C ARG A 266 -23.52 -15.76 -4.42
N ASP A 267 -24.07 -14.56 -4.49
CA ASP A 267 -24.95 -14.04 -3.44
C ASP A 267 -26.42 -14.25 -3.77
N ASN A 268 -27.20 -14.53 -2.74
CA ASN A 268 -28.64 -14.76 -2.82
C ASN A 268 -29.46 -13.72 -2.05
N VAL A 269 -28.80 -12.78 -1.38
CA VAL A 269 -29.47 -11.69 -0.65
C VAL A 269 -30.09 -10.71 -1.63
N LYS A 270 -31.27 -10.20 -1.29
CA LYS A 270 -32.02 -9.24 -2.08
C LYS A 270 -32.24 -7.94 -1.29
N PRO A 271 -31.20 -7.11 -1.16
CA PRO A 271 -31.34 -5.83 -0.50
C PRO A 271 -32.08 -4.83 -1.39
N ASP A 272 -32.55 -3.73 -0.80
CA ASP A 272 -33.13 -2.63 -1.57
C ASP A 272 -32.06 -1.87 -2.37
N ILE A 273 -30.86 -1.72 -1.81
CA ILE A 273 -29.74 -1.03 -2.44
C ILE A 273 -28.40 -1.70 -2.14
N VAL A 274 -27.45 -1.50 -3.06
CA VAL A 274 -26.04 -1.82 -2.89
C VAL A 274 -25.26 -0.53 -2.69
N ALA A 275 -24.35 -0.51 -1.72
CA ALA A 275 -23.48 0.64 -1.44
C ALA A 275 -22.06 0.21 -1.15
N GLY A 276 -21.11 1.09 -1.42
CA GLY A 276 -19.70 0.90 -1.03
C GLY A 276 -19.34 1.75 0.18
N VAL A 277 -18.53 1.20 1.06
CA VAL A 277 -17.86 2.00 2.09
C VAL A 277 -16.91 2.99 1.40
N PRO A 278 -17.05 4.31 1.61
CA PRO A 278 -16.20 5.29 0.94
C PRO A 278 -14.75 5.29 1.45
N ASP A 279 -13.71 5.30 0.57
CA ASP A 279 -13.83 5.26 -0.88
C ASP A 279 -13.49 3.86 -1.43
N SER A 280 -12.94 2.96 -0.59
CA SER A 280 -12.37 1.65 -0.95
C SER A 280 -13.40 0.65 -1.48
N GLY A 281 -14.59 0.63 -0.92
CA GLY A 281 -15.65 -0.30 -1.32
C GLY A 281 -16.45 0.12 -2.55
N ILE A 282 -16.32 1.37 -3.02
CA ILE A 282 -17.20 1.93 -4.06
C ILE A 282 -17.10 1.17 -5.38
N ALA A 283 -15.91 0.95 -5.89
CA ALA A 283 -15.72 0.27 -7.17
C ALA A 283 -16.22 -1.19 -7.14
N HIS A 284 -15.95 -1.89 -6.06
CA HIS A 284 -16.49 -3.24 -5.83
C HIS A 284 -18.00 -3.24 -5.80
N ALA A 285 -18.63 -2.26 -5.13
CA ALA A 285 -20.09 -2.13 -5.05
C ALA A 285 -20.73 -1.81 -6.40
N ILE A 286 -20.10 -0.99 -7.23
CA ILE A 286 -20.56 -0.73 -8.59
C ILE A 286 -20.54 -2.02 -9.42
N GLY A 287 -19.45 -2.80 -9.34
CA GLY A 287 -19.34 -4.09 -10.01
C GLY A 287 -20.43 -5.08 -9.58
N TYR A 288 -20.70 -5.14 -8.28
CA TYR A 288 -21.78 -5.96 -7.71
C TYR A 288 -23.17 -5.52 -8.20
N ALA A 289 -23.48 -4.21 -8.13
CA ALA A 289 -24.76 -3.65 -8.55
C ALA A 289 -25.01 -3.90 -10.04
N ASN A 290 -24.00 -3.70 -10.89
CA ASN A 290 -24.11 -3.94 -12.33
C ASN A 290 -24.45 -5.41 -12.67
N GLU A 291 -23.93 -6.37 -11.92
CA GLU A 291 -24.20 -7.80 -12.15
C GLU A 291 -25.53 -8.25 -11.55
N SER A 292 -25.85 -7.79 -10.33
CA SER A 292 -27.06 -8.21 -9.61
C SER A 292 -28.34 -7.52 -10.12
N GLY A 293 -28.20 -6.37 -10.79
CA GLY A 293 -29.33 -5.49 -11.17
C GLY A 293 -29.93 -4.71 -9.99
N ILE A 294 -29.36 -4.82 -8.79
CA ILE A 294 -29.80 -4.06 -7.61
C ILE A 294 -29.22 -2.65 -7.69
N PRO A 295 -30.00 -1.58 -7.44
CA PRO A 295 -29.53 -0.21 -7.59
C PRO A 295 -28.31 0.10 -6.69
N PHE A 296 -27.25 0.68 -7.26
CA PHE A 296 -26.19 1.31 -6.48
C PHE A 296 -26.67 2.65 -5.93
N SER A 297 -26.46 2.88 -4.64
CA SER A 297 -26.79 4.14 -3.97
C SER A 297 -25.71 4.53 -2.97
N ARG A 298 -25.74 5.79 -2.54
CA ARG A 298 -24.81 6.33 -1.54
C ARG A 298 -25.56 6.73 -0.27
N PRO A 299 -25.92 5.76 0.59
CA PRO A 299 -26.70 6.04 1.81
C PRO A 299 -25.89 6.86 2.83
N PHE A 300 -24.60 6.94 2.69
CA PHE A 300 -23.74 7.84 3.43
C PHE A 300 -22.59 8.35 2.56
N ILE A 301 -22.13 9.55 2.90
CA ILE A 301 -21.13 10.27 2.12
C ILE A 301 -20.01 10.68 3.06
N LYS A 302 -18.76 10.47 2.62
CA LYS A 302 -17.59 10.93 3.37
C LYS A 302 -17.52 12.45 3.35
N TYR A 303 -17.40 13.05 4.53
CA TYR A 303 -17.21 14.48 4.65
C TYR A 303 -15.76 14.84 4.25
N THR A 304 -15.61 15.48 3.10
CA THR A 304 -14.30 15.74 2.48
C THR A 304 -13.48 16.85 3.15
N PRO A 305 -14.06 17.95 3.72
CA PRO A 305 -13.32 18.90 4.52
C PRO A 305 -12.93 18.29 5.87
N THR A 306 -12.18 17.19 5.82
CA THR A 306 -11.78 16.46 7.02
C THR A 306 -10.58 17.13 7.67
N TRP A 307 -10.59 17.08 8.99
CA TRP A 307 -9.45 17.37 9.83
C TRP A 307 -8.25 16.51 9.42
N PRO A 308 -7.02 17.04 9.47
CA PRO A 308 -5.83 16.23 9.31
C PRO A 308 -5.88 15.00 10.23
N ARG A 309 -5.35 13.86 9.78
CA ARG A 309 -5.32 12.61 10.60
C ARG A 309 -4.71 12.79 11.99
N SER A 310 -3.87 13.81 12.15
CA SER A 310 -3.26 14.20 13.43
C SER A 310 -4.22 14.78 14.46
N PHE A 311 -5.41 15.21 14.05
CA PHE A 311 -6.41 15.74 14.97
C PHE A 311 -7.27 14.62 15.59
N MET A 312 -6.61 13.66 16.27
CA MET A 312 -7.29 12.64 17.07
C MET A 312 -7.20 13.02 18.54
N PRO A 313 -8.29 13.51 19.15
CA PRO A 313 -8.28 13.87 20.57
C PRO A 313 -7.96 12.64 21.43
N THR A 314 -7.32 12.87 22.54
CA THR A 314 -7.02 11.84 23.54
C THR A 314 -8.28 11.36 24.29
N ILE A 315 -9.35 12.16 24.30
CA ILE A 315 -10.60 11.87 25.02
C ILE A 315 -11.54 11.05 24.14
N GLN A 316 -12.02 9.90 24.62
CA GLN A 316 -12.85 8.94 23.88
C GLN A 316 -14.15 9.56 23.34
N SER A 317 -14.85 10.41 24.13
CA SER A 317 -16.07 11.08 23.67
C SER A 317 -15.85 12.01 22.47
N LYS A 318 -14.69 12.68 22.41
CA LYS A 318 -14.32 13.51 21.26
C LYS A 318 -13.91 12.66 20.03
N ARG A 319 -13.33 11.48 20.25
CA ARG A 319 -13.05 10.52 19.14
C ARG A 319 -14.35 10.03 18.51
N ASN A 320 -15.34 9.67 19.33
CA ASN A 320 -16.65 9.23 18.85
C ASN A 320 -17.37 10.33 18.07
N LEU A 321 -17.28 11.59 18.54
CA LEU A 321 -17.84 12.73 17.82
C LEU A 321 -17.16 12.93 16.45
N ILE A 322 -15.83 12.86 16.39
CA ILE A 322 -15.09 13.00 15.12
C ILE A 322 -15.36 11.82 14.18
N ALA A 323 -15.53 10.60 14.69
CA ALA A 323 -15.93 9.45 13.88
C ALA A 323 -17.32 9.68 13.24
N LYS A 324 -18.28 10.17 14.02
CA LYS A 324 -19.62 10.54 13.52
C LYS A 324 -19.59 11.69 12.49
N MET A 325 -18.64 12.62 12.58
CA MET A 325 -18.48 13.71 11.62
C MET A 325 -17.88 13.29 10.26
N LYS A 326 -17.32 12.08 10.16
CA LYS A 326 -16.69 11.61 8.91
C LYS A 326 -17.67 11.10 7.87
N LEU A 327 -18.80 10.61 8.31
CA LEU A 327 -19.85 10.05 7.45
C LEU A 327 -21.15 10.81 7.67
N LEU A 328 -21.74 11.31 6.59
CA LEU A 328 -23.02 12.00 6.59
C LEU A 328 -24.09 11.08 6.01
N ALA A 329 -25.15 10.83 6.78
CA ALA A 329 -26.28 10.02 6.35
C ALA A 329 -27.12 10.74 5.29
N VAL A 330 -27.73 9.94 4.40
CA VAL A 330 -28.80 10.34 3.50
C VAL A 330 -30.03 9.54 3.92
N ASP A 331 -30.83 10.11 4.82
CA ASP A 331 -31.90 9.41 5.54
C ASP A 331 -32.90 8.71 4.62
N GLU A 332 -33.23 9.32 3.46
CA GLU A 332 -34.16 8.77 2.45
C GLU A 332 -33.62 7.46 1.81
N LEU A 333 -32.30 7.26 1.85
CA LEU A 333 -31.65 6.07 1.33
C LEU A 333 -31.40 5.00 2.40
N ILE A 334 -31.66 5.32 3.68
CA ILE A 334 -31.38 4.43 4.81
C ILE A 334 -32.68 3.94 5.45
N ARG A 335 -33.61 4.85 5.75
CA ARG A 335 -34.78 4.54 6.55
C ARG A 335 -35.65 3.46 5.91
N ASP A 336 -35.96 2.43 6.71
CA ASP A 336 -36.75 1.25 6.34
C ASP A 336 -36.18 0.44 5.17
N LYS A 337 -34.87 0.61 4.85
CA LYS A 337 -34.19 -0.10 3.77
C LYS A 337 -33.35 -1.25 4.26
N SER A 338 -33.28 -2.31 3.45
CA SER A 338 -32.27 -3.37 3.52
C SER A 338 -31.07 -2.95 2.69
N LEU A 339 -29.91 -2.78 3.35
CA LEU A 339 -28.69 -2.26 2.74
C LEU A 339 -27.66 -3.39 2.58
N LEU A 340 -27.06 -3.50 1.41
CA LEU A 340 -25.87 -4.32 1.21
C LEU A 340 -24.67 -3.41 1.04
N LEU A 341 -23.72 -3.50 2.00
CA LEU A 341 -22.51 -2.72 1.99
C LEU A 341 -21.32 -3.57 1.55
N ILE A 342 -20.54 -3.05 0.65
CA ILE A 342 -19.28 -3.64 0.22
C ILE A 342 -18.13 -2.80 0.73
N ASP A 343 -17.15 -3.46 1.36
CA ASP A 343 -15.86 -2.89 1.72
C ASP A 343 -14.74 -3.73 1.13
N ASP A 344 -13.53 -3.22 1.09
CA ASP A 344 -12.36 -3.97 0.61
C ASP A 344 -12.03 -5.16 1.54
N SER A 345 -12.05 -4.94 2.85
CA SER A 345 -11.62 -5.91 3.85
C SER A 345 -12.15 -5.62 5.25
N ILE A 346 -12.12 -6.62 6.13
CA ILE A 346 -12.32 -6.45 7.57
C ILE A 346 -11.01 -6.76 8.28
N VAL A 347 -10.36 -5.73 8.85
CA VAL A 347 -9.12 -5.90 9.63
C VAL A 347 -9.46 -6.00 11.12
N ARG A 348 -9.75 -4.88 11.78
CA ARG A 348 -10.09 -4.81 13.21
C ARG A 348 -11.59 -4.92 13.48
N GLY A 349 -12.42 -4.62 12.49
CA GLY A 349 -13.87 -4.59 12.59
C GLY A 349 -14.46 -3.33 13.24
N THR A 350 -13.68 -2.52 13.95
CA THR A 350 -14.18 -1.37 14.73
C THR A 350 -14.91 -0.35 13.84
N GLN A 351 -14.33 0.01 12.70
CA GLN A 351 -14.92 1.00 11.79
C GLN A 351 -16.23 0.50 11.19
N LEU A 352 -16.29 -0.76 10.77
CA LEU A 352 -17.51 -1.34 10.20
C LEU A 352 -18.60 -1.48 11.25
N ARG A 353 -18.26 -1.84 12.49
CA ARG A 353 -19.23 -1.86 13.61
C ARG A 353 -19.83 -0.47 13.84
N GLU A 354 -19.00 0.57 13.95
CA GLU A 354 -19.46 1.94 14.11
C GLU A 354 -20.34 2.40 12.95
N THR A 355 -19.98 2.04 11.72
CA THR A 355 -20.78 2.34 10.51
C THR A 355 -22.13 1.61 10.56
N THR A 356 -22.16 0.36 10.98
CA THR A 356 -23.40 -0.43 11.09
C THR A 356 -24.31 0.10 12.17
N GLU A 357 -23.78 0.42 13.34
CA GLU A 357 -24.53 1.06 14.44
C GLU A 357 -25.13 2.39 13.99
N PHE A 358 -24.36 3.23 13.29
CA PHE A 358 -24.82 4.48 12.70
C PHE A 358 -25.98 4.28 11.70
N LEU A 359 -25.92 3.25 10.85
CA LEU A 359 -26.98 2.96 9.90
C LEU A 359 -28.28 2.49 10.59
N TYR A 360 -28.18 1.65 11.62
CA TYR A 360 -29.35 1.25 12.40
C TYR A 360 -29.92 2.44 13.19
N GLU A 361 -29.09 3.30 13.78
CA GLU A 361 -29.53 4.55 14.41
C GLU A 361 -30.27 5.47 13.42
N SER A 362 -29.88 5.45 12.14
CA SER A 362 -30.50 6.20 11.03
C SER A 362 -31.77 5.52 10.47
N GLY A 363 -32.15 4.34 11.01
CA GLY A 363 -33.40 3.65 10.64
C GLY A 363 -33.25 2.56 9.57
N ALA A 364 -32.04 2.05 9.32
CA ALA A 364 -31.87 0.89 8.43
C ALA A 364 -32.60 -0.33 8.99
N LYS A 365 -33.28 -1.09 8.12
CA LYS A 365 -33.97 -2.32 8.48
C LYS A 365 -33.00 -3.49 8.59
N GLU A 366 -32.11 -3.61 7.64
CA GLU A 366 -31.10 -4.66 7.56
C GLU A 366 -29.78 -4.09 7.03
N VAL A 367 -28.64 -4.62 7.53
CA VAL A 367 -27.31 -4.26 7.06
C VAL A 367 -26.54 -5.54 6.75
N HIS A 368 -26.33 -5.82 5.48
CA HIS A 368 -25.59 -6.97 4.97
C HIS A 368 -24.20 -6.51 4.56
N ILE A 369 -23.15 -7.23 4.97
CA ILE A 369 -21.75 -6.87 4.69
C ILE A 369 -21.11 -7.90 3.76
N ARG A 370 -20.39 -7.40 2.75
CA ARG A 370 -19.64 -8.20 1.77
C ARG A 370 -18.23 -7.64 1.58
N PRO A 371 -17.24 -8.16 2.33
CA PRO A 371 -15.84 -7.83 2.08
C PRO A 371 -15.38 -8.36 0.72
N ALA A 372 -14.65 -7.55 -0.04
CA ALA A 372 -14.18 -7.91 -1.38
C ALA A 372 -13.03 -8.94 -1.39
N CYS A 373 -12.43 -9.21 -0.24
CA CYS A 373 -11.41 -10.25 -0.07
C CYS A 373 -11.84 -11.30 0.96
N PRO A 374 -11.15 -12.47 1.03
CA PRO A 374 -11.33 -13.45 2.10
C PRO A 374 -10.97 -12.90 3.48
N PRO A 375 -11.30 -13.61 4.58
CA PRO A 375 -10.88 -13.25 5.92
C PRO A 375 -9.35 -13.14 6.01
N LEU A 376 -8.84 -12.06 6.60
CA LEU A 376 -7.41 -11.88 6.83
C LEU A 376 -6.98 -12.72 8.03
N LEU A 377 -6.16 -13.74 7.82
CA LEU A 377 -5.71 -14.67 8.85
C LEU A 377 -4.29 -14.39 9.32
N TYR A 378 -3.47 -13.77 8.46
CA TYR A 378 -2.06 -13.51 8.73
C TYR A 378 -1.72 -12.02 8.58
N GLY A 379 -0.94 -11.49 9.51
CA GLY A 379 -0.32 -10.18 9.39
C GLY A 379 0.71 -10.18 8.26
N CYS A 380 0.70 -9.14 7.40
CA CYS A 380 1.62 -9.10 6.28
C CYS A 380 3.08 -9.04 6.75
N LYS A 381 3.93 -10.02 6.37
CA LYS A 381 5.36 -10.03 6.66
C LYS A 381 6.23 -9.36 5.60
N TYR A 382 5.64 -8.93 4.48
CA TYR A 382 6.38 -8.37 3.35
C TYR A 382 6.21 -6.87 3.16
N LEU A 383 5.08 -6.31 3.57
CA LEU A 383 4.77 -4.91 3.35
C LEU A 383 4.21 -4.26 4.63
N ASN A 384 4.56 -3.01 4.84
CA ASN A 384 4.11 -2.23 5.99
C ASN A 384 2.70 -1.62 5.74
N PHE A 385 1.73 -2.43 5.37
CA PHE A 385 0.37 -1.96 5.12
C PHE A 385 -0.40 -1.67 6.40
N SER A 386 -0.25 -2.51 7.39
CA SER A 386 -0.91 -2.35 8.67
C SER A 386 0.08 -1.77 9.69
N ARG A 387 -0.39 -0.81 10.49
CA ARG A 387 0.30 -0.40 11.72
C ARG A 387 0.08 -1.42 12.84
N SER A 388 -0.49 -2.56 12.51
CA SER A 388 -0.72 -3.66 13.42
C SER A 388 0.62 -4.20 13.90
N SER A 389 0.86 -4.11 15.19
CA SER A 389 2.06 -4.68 15.84
C SER A 389 1.85 -6.12 16.30
N SER A 390 0.61 -6.63 16.19
CA SER A 390 0.21 -7.96 16.64
C SER A 390 -0.82 -8.57 15.70
N GLU A 391 -0.75 -9.89 15.51
CA GLU A 391 -1.78 -10.65 14.79
C GLU A 391 -3.15 -10.56 15.46
N MET A 392 -3.19 -10.33 16.78
CA MET A 392 -4.41 -10.12 17.56
C MET A 392 -5.12 -8.79 17.24
N ASP A 393 -4.53 -7.94 16.41
CA ASP A 393 -5.23 -6.81 15.82
C ASP A 393 -6.24 -7.23 14.74
N LEU A 394 -6.08 -8.42 14.15
CA LEU A 394 -7.05 -9.00 13.22
C LEU A 394 -8.25 -9.56 13.97
N ILE A 395 -9.46 -9.16 13.57
CA ILE A 395 -10.70 -9.68 14.19
C ILE A 395 -10.80 -11.20 14.06
N THR A 396 -10.40 -11.74 12.92
CA THR A 396 -10.35 -13.18 12.63
C THR A 396 -9.51 -13.92 13.67
N ARG A 397 -8.29 -13.41 13.94
CA ARG A 397 -7.37 -14.02 14.92
C ARG A 397 -7.93 -13.97 16.36
N ARG A 398 -8.57 -12.86 16.74
CA ARG A 398 -9.24 -12.79 18.05
C ARG A 398 -10.40 -13.76 18.19
N VAL A 399 -11.18 -13.92 17.13
CA VAL A 399 -12.29 -14.88 17.12
C VAL A 399 -11.78 -16.31 17.17
N ILE A 400 -10.79 -16.66 16.33
CA ILE A 400 -10.17 -17.99 16.31
C ILE A 400 -9.54 -18.32 17.66
N ASP A 401 -8.80 -17.39 18.26
CA ASP A 401 -8.18 -17.59 19.58
C ASP A 401 -9.21 -17.93 20.66
N ARG A 402 -10.37 -17.27 20.65
CA ARG A 402 -11.49 -17.61 21.54
C ARG A 402 -12.09 -18.98 21.26
N LEU A 403 -12.29 -19.34 19.99
CA LEU A 403 -12.87 -20.62 19.59
C LEU A 403 -11.96 -21.80 19.92
N GLU A 404 -10.65 -21.62 19.77
CA GLU A 404 -9.64 -22.66 20.02
C GLU A 404 -9.01 -22.58 21.43
N ASN A 405 -9.54 -21.72 22.32
CA ASN A 405 -9.05 -21.54 23.69
C ASN A 405 -7.53 -21.26 23.77
N GLY A 406 -7.00 -20.46 22.83
CA GLY A 406 -5.60 -20.09 22.75
C GLY A 406 -4.71 -21.10 22.04
N ASN A 407 -5.24 -22.23 21.56
CA ASN A 407 -4.48 -23.28 20.86
C ASN A 407 -4.50 -23.09 19.35
N VAL A 408 -3.92 -22.01 18.86
CA VAL A 408 -3.92 -21.65 17.44
C VAL A 408 -2.58 -22.07 16.81
N THR A 409 -2.60 -23.11 15.97
CA THR A 409 -1.46 -23.56 15.15
C THR A 409 -1.67 -23.19 13.68
N ASP A 410 -0.64 -23.34 12.86
CA ASP A 410 -0.76 -23.08 11.41
C ASP A 410 -1.74 -24.08 10.75
N GLU A 411 -1.78 -25.34 11.20
CA GLU A 411 -2.72 -26.33 10.70
C GLU A 411 -4.16 -25.92 11.02
N VAL A 412 -4.41 -25.43 12.24
CA VAL A 412 -5.73 -24.90 12.63
C VAL A 412 -6.12 -23.71 11.77
N LEU A 413 -5.19 -22.80 11.50
CA LEU A 413 -5.46 -21.64 10.63
C LEU A 413 -5.81 -22.04 9.19
N GLN A 414 -5.21 -23.11 8.66
CA GLN A 414 -5.56 -23.61 7.33
C GLN A 414 -7.02 -24.13 7.26
N GLU A 415 -7.56 -24.72 8.36
CA GLU A 415 -8.97 -25.09 8.42
C GLU A 415 -9.89 -23.85 8.38
N TYR A 416 -9.48 -22.73 9.01
CA TYR A 416 -10.19 -21.46 8.95
C TYR A 416 -10.02 -20.71 7.62
N ALA A 417 -9.02 -21.06 6.81
CA ALA A 417 -8.82 -20.53 5.47
C ALA A 417 -9.71 -21.22 4.42
N ASP A 418 -10.20 -22.43 4.70
CA ASP A 418 -11.03 -23.21 3.78
C ASP A 418 -12.51 -22.78 3.89
N PRO A 419 -13.09 -22.12 2.87
CA PRO A 419 -14.47 -21.64 2.90
C PRO A 419 -15.54 -22.75 2.92
N GLU A 420 -15.15 -24.02 2.76
CA GLU A 420 -16.05 -25.17 2.86
C GLU A 420 -15.98 -25.85 4.24
N SER A 421 -15.13 -25.37 5.15
CA SER A 421 -14.98 -25.94 6.48
C SER A 421 -16.04 -25.39 7.47
N GLU A 422 -16.44 -26.23 8.43
CA GLU A 422 -17.32 -25.82 9.53
C GLU A 422 -16.68 -24.75 10.43
N LYS A 423 -15.36 -24.80 10.60
CA LYS A 423 -14.60 -23.79 11.36
C LYS A 423 -14.67 -22.41 10.70
N TYR A 424 -14.55 -22.36 9.37
CA TYR A 424 -14.71 -21.10 8.63
C TYR A 424 -16.10 -20.51 8.82
N GLU A 425 -17.15 -21.32 8.66
CA GLU A 425 -18.53 -20.86 8.86
C GLU A 425 -18.76 -20.35 10.28
N THR A 426 -18.24 -21.09 11.30
CA THR A 426 -18.32 -20.68 12.71
C THR A 426 -17.63 -19.34 12.95
N MET A 427 -16.42 -19.15 12.45
CA MET A 427 -15.68 -17.90 12.57
C MET A 427 -16.45 -16.73 11.92
N VAL A 428 -16.98 -16.92 10.71
CA VAL A 428 -17.73 -15.88 10.00
C VAL A 428 -18.99 -15.49 10.78
N GLU A 429 -19.69 -16.47 11.34
CA GLU A 429 -20.89 -16.22 12.15
C GLU A 429 -20.58 -15.48 13.46
N GLU A 430 -19.46 -15.81 14.13
CA GLU A 430 -19.03 -15.11 15.34
C GLU A 430 -18.61 -13.65 15.02
N ILE A 431 -17.91 -13.41 13.91
CA ILE A 431 -17.59 -12.05 13.43
C ILE A 431 -18.88 -11.30 13.13
N ARG A 432 -19.85 -11.93 12.45
CA ARG A 432 -21.15 -11.31 12.12
C ARG A 432 -21.87 -10.83 13.39
N LYS A 433 -21.93 -11.70 14.42
CA LYS A 433 -22.56 -11.37 15.70
C LYS A 433 -21.82 -10.24 16.42
N GLU A 434 -20.48 -10.32 16.52
CA GLU A 434 -19.64 -9.31 17.20
C GLU A 434 -19.80 -7.91 16.59
N LEU A 435 -19.99 -7.84 15.26
CA LEU A 435 -20.11 -6.59 14.51
C LEU A 435 -21.56 -6.18 14.22
N ASN A 436 -22.54 -6.95 14.71
CA ASN A 436 -23.98 -6.68 14.60
C ASN A 436 -24.49 -6.57 13.16
N PHE A 437 -23.99 -7.40 12.24
CA PHE A 437 -24.48 -7.45 10.87
C PHE A 437 -25.72 -8.34 10.74
N THR A 438 -26.66 -8.00 9.82
CA THR A 438 -27.74 -8.91 9.44
C THR A 438 -27.18 -10.16 8.77
N SER A 439 -26.23 -10.01 7.86
CA SER A 439 -25.45 -11.12 7.29
C SER A 439 -24.04 -10.68 6.92
N LEU A 440 -23.12 -11.63 6.94
CA LEU A 440 -21.72 -11.47 6.53
C LEU A 440 -21.36 -12.60 5.55
N ARG A 441 -20.73 -12.24 4.45
CA ARG A 441 -20.13 -13.19 3.50
C ARG A 441 -18.88 -12.59 2.90
N PHE A 442 -17.75 -13.23 3.11
CA PHE A 442 -16.49 -12.86 2.48
C PHE A 442 -16.42 -13.33 1.03
N ASN A 443 -15.66 -12.65 0.21
CA ASN A 443 -15.34 -13.13 -1.12
C ASN A 443 -14.43 -14.38 -1.04
N ARG A 444 -14.47 -15.21 -2.09
CA ARG A 444 -13.59 -16.38 -2.20
C ARG A 444 -12.23 -15.96 -2.76
N LEU A 445 -11.18 -16.63 -2.29
CA LEU A 445 -9.81 -16.36 -2.74
C LEU A 445 -9.69 -16.55 -4.26
N ASP A 446 -10.19 -17.67 -4.78
CA ASP A 446 -10.12 -17.98 -6.22
C ASP A 446 -10.83 -16.94 -7.08
N ASP A 447 -12.03 -16.48 -6.69
CA ASP A 447 -12.80 -15.47 -7.43
C ASP A 447 -12.09 -14.12 -7.41
N MET A 448 -11.47 -13.76 -6.29
CA MET A 448 -10.67 -12.55 -6.18
C MET A 448 -9.43 -12.60 -7.07
N LEU A 449 -8.69 -13.73 -7.06
CA LEU A 449 -7.51 -13.90 -7.90
C LEU A 449 -7.86 -13.91 -9.40
N GLU A 450 -8.97 -14.55 -9.78
CA GLU A 450 -9.48 -14.52 -11.16
C GLU A 450 -9.85 -13.11 -11.61
N SER A 451 -10.36 -12.29 -10.68
CA SER A 451 -10.69 -10.89 -10.96
C SER A 451 -9.49 -10.02 -11.30
N VAL A 452 -8.29 -10.39 -10.83
CA VAL A 452 -7.03 -9.72 -11.21
C VAL A 452 -6.66 -10.00 -12.67
N GLY A 453 -6.91 -11.22 -13.16
CA GLY A 453 -6.73 -11.56 -14.57
C GLY A 453 -5.28 -11.87 -14.98
N ILE A 454 -4.38 -12.08 -14.02
CA ILE A 454 -3.02 -12.59 -14.26
C ILE A 454 -2.86 -13.98 -13.62
N ASP A 455 -1.79 -14.67 -13.97
CA ASP A 455 -1.52 -16.02 -13.46
C ASP A 455 -1.48 -16.02 -11.92
N LYS A 456 -2.30 -16.89 -11.30
CA LYS A 456 -2.44 -17.00 -9.85
C LYS A 456 -1.10 -17.28 -9.14
N CYS A 457 -0.19 -18.00 -9.79
CA CYS A 457 1.13 -18.31 -9.22
C CYS A 457 2.02 -17.07 -9.04
N LYS A 458 1.70 -15.97 -9.74
CA LYS A 458 2.41 -14.68 -9.64
C LYS A 458 1.87 -13.77 -8.54
N LEU A 459 0.74 -14.14 -7.93
CA LEU A 459 0.07 -13.34 -6.91
C LEU A 459 0.48 -13.78 -5.49
N CYS A 460 0.72 -12.82 -4.63
CA CYS A 460 0.95 -13.07 -3.20
C CYS A 460 -0.40 -13.19 -2.48
N THR A 461 -0.62 -14.31 -1.79
CA THR A 461 -1.86 -14.60 -1.03
C THR A 461 -1.63 -14.75 0.46
N TYR A 462 -0.41 -14.48 0.93
CA TYR A 462 0.03 -14.72 2.32
C TYR A 462 -0.96 -14.22 3.40
N CYS A 463 -1.60 -13.06 3.20
CA CYS A 463 -2.53 -12.50 4.19
C CYS A 463 -3.76 -13.40 4.46
N TRP A 464 -4.13 -14.26 3.51
CA TRP A 464 -5.33 -15.09 3.56
C TRP A 464 -5.06 -16.57 3.85
N ASP A 465 -3.99 -17.12 3.27
CA ASP A 465 -3.69 -18.57 3.34
C ASP A 465 -2.30 -18.90 3.90
N GLY A 466 -1.50 -17.89 4.28
CA GLY A 466 -0.16 -18.09 4.83
C GLY A 466 0.88 -18.60 3.84
N LYS A 467 0.54 -18.76 2.54
CA LYS A 467 1.47 -19.31 1.54
C LYS A 467 2.43 -18.25 1.01
N GLU A 468 3.69 -18.67 0.88
CA GLU A 468 4.78 -17.83 0.37
C GLU A 468 4.92 -17.92 -1.15
#